data_fb5ac153c95f1c51102657debb71dbd1
#
_entry.id   fb5ac153c95f1c51102657debb71dbd1
#
_cell.length_a   1.000
_cell.length_b   1.000
_cell.length_c   1.000
_cell.angle_alpha   90.00
_cell.angle_beta   90.00
_cell.angle_gamma   90.00
#
_symmetry.space_group_name_H-M   'P 1'
#
loop_
_entity.id
_entity.type
_entity.pdbx_description
1 polymer ?
#
loop_
_entity_poly.entity_id
_entity_poly.type
_entity_poly.pdbx_seq_one_letter_code
_entity_poly.pdbx_strand_id
1 'polypeptide(L)'
;PEAGLYISPHLQRLNERFRIGTKEISDADLASVYAEVSAAAGDLSGFLYPPTYFEMVTAMAFVYFRGRVKFAVLEVGLGGRLDATNVVHQDVSVITSIGFDHQQFLGETLEQIATEKAGIIKASEPVVIGPAAEFAVMRERAGERLFATRHLQRHAMPLADGHFELDLTT
;
A
#
# COMPACT_ATOMS: atom_id res chain seq x y z
N PRO A 1 1.45 15.10 13.60
CA PRO A 1 0.26 14.28 13.39
C PRO A 1 0.67 12.85 13.13
N GLU A 2 -0.03 11.90 13.78
CA GLU A 2 0.23 10.48 13.60
C GLU A 2 -0.21 10.08 12.17
N ALA A 3 0.53 9.15 11.55
CA ALA A 3 0.19 8.58 10.26
C ALA A 3 -0.74 7.38 10.45
N GLY A 4 -1.61 7.13 9.46
CA GLY A 4 -2.34 5.89 9.34
C GLY A 4 -1.45 4.80 8.73
N LEU A 5 -1.66 3.55 9.14
CA LEU A 5 -1.01 2.37 8.56
C LEU A 5 -2.06 1.28 8.34
N TYR A 6 -2.15 0.83 7.09
CA TYR A 6 -2.95 -0.32 6.68
C TYR A 6 -2.04 -1.42 6.16
N ILE A 7 -2.11 -2.61 6.77
CA ILE A 7 -1.27 -3.77 6.44
C ILE A 7 -2.10 -5.04 6.23
N SER A 8 -1.52 -6.02 5.54
CA SER A 8 -2.11 -7.35 5.34
C SER A 8 -1.05 -8.43 5.14
N PRO A 9 -1.32 -9.68 5.61
CA PRO A 9 -2.41 -10.08 6.50
C PRO A 9 -2.18 -9.65 7.96
N HIS A 10 -3.12 -9.89 8.84
CA HIS A 10 -2.92 -9.86 10.28
C HIS A 10 -2.41 -11.22 10.79
N LEU A 11 -1.81 -11.24 11.98
CA LEU A 11 -1.32 -12.47 12.60
C LEU A 11 -2.37 -13.11 13.53
N GLN A 12 -3.05 -12.32 14.34
CA GLN A 12 -4.01 -12.80 15.34
C GLN A 12 -5.38 -12.13 15.21
N ARG A 13 -5.41 -10.81 15.03
CA ARG A 13 -6.65 -10.01 15.07
C ARG A 13 -6.75 -9.06 13.88
N LEU A 14 -7.95 -8.91 13.37
CA LEU A 14 -8.24 -7.97 12.28
C LEU A 14 -7.81 -6.53 12.59
N ASN A 15 -7.87 -6.14 13.87
CA ASN A 15 -7.46 -4.81 14.35
C ASN A 15 -6.02 -4.44 13.96
N GLU A 16 -5.11 -5.41 13.89
CA GLU A 16 -3.71 -5.20 13.53
C GLU A 16 -3.54 -4.52 12.17
N ARG A 17 -4.52 -4.69 11.26
CA ARG A 17 -4.49 -4.10 9.92
C ARG A 17 -4.68 -2.59 9.91
N PHE A 18 -5.21 -2.01 10.98
CA PHE A 18 -5.59 -0.61 11.02
C PHE A 18 -4.92 0.09 12.21
N ARG A 19 -3.93 0.92 11.94
CA ARG A 19 -3.19 1.62 12.98
C ARG A 19 -3.19 3.13 12.72
N ILE A 20 -3.20 3.90 13.80
CA ILE A 20 -2.87 5.33 13.79
C ILE A 20 -1.72 5.52 14.78
N GLY A 21 -0.57 5.92 14.26
CA GLY A 21 0.69 5.85 14.99
C GLY A 21 1.00 4.42 15.39
N THR A 22 1.17 4.16 16.68
CA THR A 22 1.44 2.81 17.22
C THR A 22 0.19 2.07 17.71
N LYS A 23 -0.98 2.69 17.65
CA LYS A 23 -2.23 2.16 18.20
C LYS A 23 -3.07 1.48 17.14
N GLU A 24 -3.48 0.27 17.43
CA GLU A 24 -4.48 -0.45 16.64
C GLU A 24 -5.87 0.17 16.83
N ILE A 25 -6.74 0.00 15.83
CA ILE A 25 -8.16 0.36 15.92
C ILE A 25 -8.81 -0.37 17.11
N SER A 26 -9.65 0.34 17.86
CA SER A 26 -10.45 -0.28 18.92
C SER A 26 -11.55 -1.19 18.36
N ASP A 27 -12.03 -2.17 19.14
CA ASP A 27 -13.15 -3.04 18.71
C ASP A 27 -14.42 -2.21 18.42
N ALA A 28 -14.64 -1.14 19.18
CA ALA A 28 -15.77 -0.24 18.98
C ALA A 28 -15.67 0.53 17.66
N ASP A 29 -14.49 1.11 17.35
CA ASP A 29 -14.26 1.79 16.07
C ASP A 29 -14.33 0.79 14.91
N LEU A 30 -13.77 -0.42 15.07
CA LEU A 30 -13.81 -1.47 14.05
C LEU A 30 -15.27 -1.85 13.72
N ALA A 31 -16.09 -2.05 14.73
CA ALA A 31 -17.52 -2.32 14.54
C ALA A 31 -18.25 -1.14 13.85
N SER A 32 -17.91 0.10 14.22
CA SER A 32 -18.50 1.29 13.63
C SER A 32 -18.15 1.44 12.16
N VAL A 33 -16.87 1.31 11.77
CA VAL A 33 -16.47 1.43 10.36
C VAL A 33 -16.99 0.26 9.53
N TYR A 34 -17.09 -0.95 10.12
CA TYR A 34 -17.73 -2.08 9.45
C TYR A 34 -19.22 -1.80 9.16
N ALA A 35 -19.96 -1.27 10.12
CA ALA A 35 -21.37 -0.93 9.94
C ALA A 35 -21.56 0.13 8.83
N GLU A 36 -20.70 1.17 8.79
CA GLU A 36 -20.76 2.20 7.75
C GLU A 36 -20.49 1.60 6.36
N VAL A 37 -19.42 0.82 6.21
CA VAL A 37 -19.06 0.20 4.92
C VAL A 37 -20.11 -0.81 4.49
N SER A 38 -20.64 -1.64 5.42
CA SER A 38 -21.67 -2.63 5.12
C SER A 38 -22.98 -1.97 4.67
N ALA A 39 -23.36 -0.85 5.28
CA ALA A 39 -24.54 -0.10 4.87
C ALA A 39 -24.37 0.45 3.44
N ALA A 40 -23.20 1.01 3.13
CA ALA A 40 -22.89 1.49 1.78
C ALA A 40 -22.88 0.35 0.75
N ALA A 41 -22.32 -0.81 1.10
CA ALA A 41 -22.29 -1.99 0.24
C ALA A 41 -23.67 -2.62 0.03
N GLY A 42 -24.60 -2.47 0.97
CA GLY A 42 -25.98 -2.95 0.82
C GLY A 42 -26.76 -2.28 -0.33
N ASP A 43 -26.37 -1.06 -0.72
CA ASP A 43 -26.97 -0.31 -1.82
C ASP A 43 -26.42 -0.74 -3.21
N LEU A 44 -25.44 -1.66 -3.25
CA LEU A 44 -24.82 -2.15 -4.48
C LEU A 44 -25.62 -3.28 -5.15
N SER A 45 -26.91 -3.34 -4.96
CA SER A 45 -27.82 -4.37 -5.54
C SER A 45 -27.81 -4.43 -7.08
N GLY A 46 -27.26 -3.42 -7.77
CA GLY A 46 -27.06 -3.39 -9.22
C GLY A 46 -25.72 -3.96 -9.71
N PHE A 47 -24.83 -4.36 -8.83
CA PHE A 47 -23.55 -4.95 -9.20
C PHE A 47 -23.64 -6.47 -9.32
N LEU A 48 -22.90 -7.03 -10.30
CA LEU A 48 -22.92 -8.48 -10.60
C LEU A 48 -22.37 -9.34 -9.45
N TYR A 49 -21.48 -8.78 -8.63
CA TYR A 49 -20.83 -9.49 -7.53
C TYR A 49 -20.78 -8.62 -6.27
N PRO A 50 -20.99 -9.21 -5.08
CA PRO A 50 -20.75 -8.51 -3.82
C PRO A 50 -19.26 -8.17 -3.66
N PRO A 51 -18.92 -7.14 -2.87
CA PRO A 51 -17.54 -6.84 -2.56
C PRO A 51 -16.83 -8.03 -1.92
N THR A 52 -15.60 -8.26 -2.29
CA THR A 52 -14.73 -9.27 -1.66
C THR A 52 -14.39 -8.87 -0.23
N TYR A 53 -13.94 -9.84 0.56
CA TYR A 53 -13.45 -9.57 1.92
C TYR A 53 -12.36 -8.49 1.94
N PHE A 54 -11.40 -8.55 1.01
CA PHE A 54 -10.30 -7.57 0.97
C PHE A 54 -10.76 -6.17 0.55
N GLU A 55 -11.69 -6.06 -0.37
CA GLU A 55 -12.31 -4.78 -0.75
C GLU A 55 -13.06 -4.16 0.44
N MET A 56 -13.83 -4.97 1.19
CA MET A 56 -14.52 -4.50 2.39
C MET A 56 -13.54 -3.99 3.45
N VAL A 57 -12.50 -4.75 3.74
CA VAL A 57 -11.49 -4.38 4.75
C VAL A 57 -10.69 -3.15 4.31
N THR A 58 -10.38 -3.02 3.02
CA THR A 58 -9.72 -1.84 2.45
C THR A 58 -10.61 -0.59 2.57
N ALA A 59 -11.90 -0.70 2.25
CA ALA A 59 -12.86 0.39 2.42
C ALA A 59 -12.96 0.82 3.90
N MET A 60 -12.96 -0.14 4.83
CA MET A 60 -12.93 0.13 6.27
C MET A 60 -11.69 0.95 6.67
N ALA A 61 -10.52 0.67 6.08
CA ALA A 61 -9.31 1.46 6.33
C ALA A 61 -9.48 2.91 5.89
N PHE A 62 -10.03 3.15 4.71
CA PHE A 62 -10.28 4.52 4.22
C PHE A 62 -11.28 5.27 5.11
N VAL A 63 -12.36 4.62 5.55
CA VAL A 63 -13.32 5.21 6.50
C VAL A 63 -12.66 5.50 7.84
N TYR A 64 -11.83 4.59 8.36
CA TYR A 64 -11.14 4.77 9.63
C TYR A 64 -10.15 5.94 9.60
N PHE A 65 -9.40 6.11 8.52
CA PHE A 65 -8.39 7.17 8.38
C PHE A 65 -8.99 8.52 8.02
N ARG A 66 -10.17 8.55 7.42
CA ARG A 66 -10.84 9.79 6.97
C ARG A 66 -10.99 10.79 8.12
N GLY A 67 -10.34 11.95 7.96
CA GLY A 67 -10.37 13.05 8.95
C GLY A 67 -9.56 12.79 10.23
N ARG A 68 -8.96 11.61 10.40
CA ARG A 68 -8.15 11.25 11.59
C ARG A 68 -6.65 11.42 11.36
N VAL A 69 -6.19 11.23 10.12
CA VAL A 69 -4.77 11.33 9.76
C VAL A 69 -4.56 12.27 8.58
N LYS A 70 -3.34 12.80 8.44
CA LYS A 70 -2.95 13.59 7.25
C LYS A 70 -2.34 12.70 6.16
N PHE A 71 -1.66 11.63 6.57
CA PHE A 71 -1.00 10.68 5.69
C PHE A 71 -1.38 9.26 6.10
N ALA A 72 -1.45 8.36 5.14
CA ALA A 72 -1.60 6.94 5.38
C ALA A 72 -0.60 6.15 4.54
N VAL A 73 0.00 5.13 5.13
CA VAL A 73 0.76 4.10 4.43
C VAL A 73 -0.18 2.93 4.19
N LEU A 74 -0.34 2.56 2.92
CA LEU A 74 -1.22 1.48 2.50
C LEU A 74 -0.39 0.35 1.90
N GLU A 75 -0.41 -0.81 2.51
CA GLU A 75 0.21 -2.01 1.95
C GLU A 75 -0.73 -2.63 0.92
N VAL A 76 -0.19 -2.92 -0.27
CA VAL A 76 -0.89 -3.66 -1.32
C VAL A 76 -1.10 -5.11 -0.88
N GLY A 77 -2.31 -5.63 -1.03
CA GLY A 77 -2.61 -7.02 -0.66
C GLY A 77 -2.06 -8.03 -1.66
N LEU A 78 -2.29 -7.82 -2.95
CA LEU A 78 -1.84 -8.72 -4.00
C LEU A 78 -1.57 -7.98 -5.32
N GLY A 79 -0.39 -8.19 -5.88
CA GLY A 79 0.00 -7.61 -7.17
C GLY A 79 0.16 -6.10 -7.10
N GLY A 80 -0.82 -5.36 -7.56
CA GLY A 80 -0.86 -3.89 -7.51
C GLY A 80 -1.92 -3.31 -8.43
N ARG A 81 -1.87 -3.61 -9.71
CA ARG A 81 -2.75 -3.01 -10.75
C ARG A 81 -4.25 -3.13 -10.42
N LEU A 82 -4.68 -4.29 -9.96
CA LEU A 82 -6.09 -4.58 -9.64
C LEU A 82 -6.35 -4.67 -8.13
N ASP A 83 -5.38 -4.29 -7.30
CA ASP A 83 -5.54 -4.32 -5.86
C ASP A 83 -6.54 -3.26 -5.39
N ALA A 84 -7.33 -3.59 -4.36
CA ALA A 84 -8.33 -2.69 -3.81
C ALA A 84 -7.72 -1.38 -3.26
N THR A 85 -6.47 -1.40 -2.81
CA THR A 85 -5.76 -0.20 -2.35
C THR A 85 -5.41 0.76 -3.49
N ASN A 86 -5.38 0.28 -4.76
CA ASN A 86 -4.95 1.07 -5.91
C ASN A 86 -5.98 2.09 -6.41
N VAL A 87 -7.10 2.26 -5.72
CA VAL A 87 -8.13 3.28 -6.04
C VAL A 87 -7.73 4.69 -5.60
N VAL A 88 -6.73 4.82 -4.72
CA VAL A 88 -6.28 6.11 -4.20
C VAL A 88 -5.40 6.87 -5.19
N HIS A 89 -5.34 8.20 -5.03
CA HIS A 89 -4.27 9.04 -5.58
C HIS A 89 -3.21 9.18 -4.48
N GLN A 90 -2.11 8.46 -4.65
CA GLN A 90 -1.01 8.45 -3.67
C GLN A 90 -0.04 9.61 -3.92
N ASP A 91 0.61 10.07 -2.86
CA ASP A 91 1.70 11.06 -2.96
C ASP A 91 3.02 10.41 -3.40
N VAL A 92 3.20 9.10 -3.12
CA VAL A 92 4.37 8.32 -3.52
C VAL A 92 4.02 6.84 -3.64
N SER A 93 4.58 6.17 -4.64
CA SER A 93 4.55 4.70 -4.78
C SER A 93 5.88 4.11 -4.31
N VAL A 94 5.81 3.02 -3.52
CA VAL A 94 7.00 2.29 -3.07
C VAL A 94 6.90 0.84 -3.50
N ILE A 95 7.91 0.32 -4.21
CA ILE A 95 8.01 -1.09 -4.60
C ILE A 95 9.33 -1.64 -4.07
N THR A 96 9.27 -2.42 -3.00
CA THR A 96 10.45 -2.86 -2.23
C THR A 96 11.25 -3.93 -2.96
N SER A 97 10.57 -4.94 -3.50
CA SER A 97 11.20 -6.07 -4.19
C SER A 97 10.24 -6.75 -5.15
N ILE A 98 10.82 -7.44 -6.13
CA ILE A 98 10.12 -8.38 -7.01
C ILE A 98 10.68 -9.77 -6.73
N GLY A 99 9.79 -10.72 -6.52
CA GLY A 99 10.12 -12.12 -6.29
C GLY A 99 8.99 -13.02 -6.75
N PHE A 100 9.26 -14.32 -6.89
CA PHE A 100 8.23 -15.30 -7.20
C PHE A 100 7.29 -15.48 -6.02
N ASP A 101 6.05 -15.07 -6.22
CA ASP A 101 4.95 -15.26 -5.28
C ASP A 101 3.64 -15.17 -6.06
N HIS A 102 2.62 -15.90 -5.61
CA HIS A 102 1.28 -15.87 -6.21
C HIS A 102 1.27 -16.02 -7.74
N GLN A 103 2.15 -16.87 -8.31
CA GLN A 103 2.35 -17.02 -9.76
C GLN A 103 1.05 -17.35 -10.51
N GLN A 104 0.13 -18.07 -9.88
CA GLN A 104 -1.19 -18.38 -10.43
C GLN A 104 -2.06 -17.15 -10.73
N PHE A 105 -1.75 -15.99 -10.13
CA PHE A 105 -2.49 -14.74 -10.34
C PHE A 105 -1.65 -13.67 -11.02
N LEU A 106 -0.34 -13.61 -10.72
CA LEU A 106 0.53 -12.52 -11.14
C LEU A 106 1.37 -12.85 -12.37
N GLY A 107 1.44 -14.14 -12.74
CA GLY A 107 2.22 -14.63 -13.88
C GLY A 107 3.41 -15.49 -13.47
N GLU A 108 3.98 -16.18 -14.45
CA GLU A 108 5.00 -17.21 -14.26
C GLU A 108 6.43 -16.64 -14.29
N THR A 109 6.60 -15.38 -14.70
CA THR A 109 7.92 -14.72 -14.79
C THR A 109 8.00 -13.49 -13.88
N LEU A 110 9.22 -13.12 -13.49
CA LEU A 110 9.46 -11.91 -12.69
C LEU A 110 9.03 -10.65 -13.42
N GLU A 111 9.13 -10.60 -14.74
CA GLU A 111 8.68 -9.48 -15.58
C GLU A 111 7.17 -9.33 -15.54
N GLN A 112 6.41 -10.42 -15.56
CA GLN A 112 4.96 -10.40 -15.42
C GLN A 112 4.56 -9.91 -14.03
N ILE A 113 5.17 -10.44 -12.98
CA ILE A 113 4.94 -10.02 -11.60
C ILE A 113 5.30 -8.52 -11.42
N ALA A 114 6.45 -8.09 -11.99
CA ALA A 114 6.86 -6.69 -11.97
C ALA A 114 5.82 -5.80 -12.68
N THR A 115 5.25 -6.24 -13.79
CA THR A 115 4.22 -5.51 -14.53
C THR A 115 2.96 -5.31 -13.70
N GLU A 116 2.48 -6.33 -13.00
CA GLU A 116 1.33 -6.24 -12.10
C GLU A 116 1.61 -5.30 -10.92
N LYS A 117 2.79 -5.40 -10.30
CA LYS A 117 3.18 -4.52 -9.20
C LYS A 117 3.39 -3.07 -9.65
N ALA A 118 3.97 -2.86 -10.82
CA ALA A 118 4.13 -1.52 -11.43
C ALA A 118 2.78 -0.84 -11.74
N GLY A 119 1.67 -1.58 -11.67
CA GLY A 119 0.32 -1.05 -11.83
C GLY A 119 -0.10 0.00 -10.79
N ILE A 120 0.61 0.10 -9.67
CA ILE A 120 0.39 1.18 -8.68
C ILE A 120 1.06 2.50 -9.07
N ILE A 121 1.97 2.51 -10.04
CA ILE A 121 2.66 3.72 -10.48
C ILE A 121 1.67 4.59 -11.27
N LYS A 122 1.35 5.76 -10.77
CA LYS A 122 0.50 6.76 -11.42
C LYS A 122 1.34 7.77 -12.21
N ALA A 123 0.67 8.61 -13.00
CA ALA A 123 1.35 9.45 -14.00
C ALA A 123 2.17 10.62 -13.43
N SER A 124 1.88 11.08 -12.23
CA SER A 124 2.42 12.34 -11.68
C SER A 124 3.27 12.17 -10.43
N GLU A 125 3.17 11.03 -9.73
CA GLU A 125 3.77 10.87 -8.39
C GLU A 125 5.17 10.26 -8.46
N PRO A 126 6.04 10.58 -7.47
CA PRO A 126 7.34 9.94 -7.28
C PRO A 126 7.20 8.44 -7.05
N VAL A 127 8.21 7.69 -7.50
CA VAL A 127 8.27 6.24 -7.34
C VAL A 127 9.60 5.85 -6.71
N VAL A 128 9.54 5.17 -5.58
CA VAL A 128 10.72 4.62 -4.90
C VAL A 128 10.78 3.12 -5.12
N ILE A 129 11.91 2.62 -5.60
CA ILE A 129 12.12 1.17 -5.77
C ILE A 129 13.30 0.67 -4.96
N GLY A 130 13.13 -0.52 -4.37
CA GLY A 130 14.23 -1.28 -3.78
C GLY A 130 15.18 -1.87 -4.84
N PRO A 131 16.40 -2.28 -4.46
CA PRO A 131 17.38 -2.85 -5.39
C PRO A 131 16.87 -4.09 -6.13
N ALA A 132 16.05 -4.91 -5.48
CA ALA A 132 15.46 -6.11 -6.07
C ALA A 132 14.17 -5.84 -6.87
N ALA A 133 13.78 -4.57 -7.06
CA ALA A 133 12.63 -4.15 -7.85
C ALA A 133 13.01 -3.43 -9.14
N GLU A 134 14.28 -3.45 -9.53
CA GLU A 134 14.77 -2.71 -10.69
C GLU A 134 14.50 -3.45 -12.02
N PHE A 135 13.26 -3.37 -12.50
CA PHE A 135 12.81 -3.93 -13.77
C PHE A 135 12.54 -2.82 -14.80
N ALA A 136 12.66 -3.17 -16.09
CA ALA A 136 12.45 -2.22 -17.19
C ALA A 136 11.10 -1.51 -17.11
N VAL A 137 10.03 -2.22 -16.78
CA VAL A 137 8.68 -1.68 -16.64
C VAL A 137 8.57 -0.58 -15.57
N MET A 138 9.40 -0.63 -14.51
CA MET A 138 9.42 0.43 -13.49
C MET A 138 9.95 1.73 -14.07
N ARG A 139 11.03 1.65 -14.86
CA ARG A 139 11.63 2.81 -15.55
C ARG A 139 10.70 3.36 -16.61
N GLU A 140 10.06 2.50 -17.38
CA GLU A 140 9.12 2.89 -18.42
C GLU A 140 7.93 3.67 -17.83
N ARG A 141 7.34 3.19 -16.74
CA ARG A 141 6.17 3.83 -16.14
C ARG A 141 6.50 5.07 -15.31
N ALA A 142 7.62 5.07 -14.60
CA ALA A 142 8.00 6.15 -13.72
C ALA A 142 8.79 7.27 -14.43
N GLY A 143 9.59 6.95 -15.46
CA GLY A 143 10.46 7.91 -16.13
C GLY A 143 11.46 8.54 -15.15
N GLU A 144 11.61 9.85 -15.21
CA GLU A 144 12.51 10.64 -14.35
C GLU A 144 12.07 10.71 -12.88
N ARG A 145 10.85 10.27 -12.55
CA ARG A 145 10.29 10.25 -11.20
C ARG A 145 10.72 9.01 -10.39
N LEU A 146 11.59 8.17 -10.97
CA LEU A 146 12.07 6.94 -10.35
C LEU A 146 13.27 7.20 -9.44
N PHE A 147 13.14 6.81 -8.17
CA PHE A 147 14.21 6.85 -7.18
C PHE A 147 14.57 5.43 -6.76
N ALA A 148 15.79 4.96 -7.07
CA ALA A 148 16.26 3.65 -6.68
C ALA A 148 17.00 3.73 -5.33
N THR A 149 16.57 2.96 -4.34
CA THR A 149 17.12 3.01 -2.96
C THR A 149 18.58 2.57 -2.84
N ARG A 150 19.16 1.93 -3.86
CA ARG A 150 20.62 1.66 -3.89
C ARG A 150 21.46 2.95 -3.76
N HIS A 151 20.90 4.10 -4.12
CA HIS A 151 21.53 5.40 -3.93
C HIS A 151 21.36 5.90 -2.49
N LEU A 152 20.30 5.49 -1.79
CA LEU A 152 19.98 5.89 -0.42
C LEU A 152 20.82 5.14 0.61
N GLN A 153 21.24 3.91 0.35
CA GLN A 153 22.10 3.13 1.27
C GLN A 153 23.47 3.77 1.54
N ARG A 154 23.93 4.66 0.68
CA ARG A 154 25.20 5.38 0.86
C ARG A 154 25.11 6.58 1.82
N HIS A 155 23.90 7.03 2.14
CA HIS A 155 23.64 8.25 2.90
C HIS A 155 22.81 8.00 4.17
N ALA A 156 22.50 6.74 4.50
CA ALA A 156 21.88 6.40 5.76
C ALA A 156 22.89 6.58 6.91
N MET A 157 22.78 7.67 7.64
CA MET A 157 23.55 7.85 8.88
C MET A 157 22.72 7.31 10.04
N PRO A 158 23.30 6.41 10.89
CA PRO A 158 22.65 6.01 12.12
C PRO A 158 22.58 7.22 13.06
N LEU A 159 21.38 7.61 13.48
CA LEU A 159 21.20 8.56 14.55
C LEU A 159 21.50 7.89 15.89
N ALA A 160 21.91 8.68 16.88
CA ALA A 160 22.32 8.18 18.20
C ALA A 160 21.20 7.45 18.97
N ASP A 161 19.95 7.59 18.55
CA ASP A 161 18.76 6.94 19.09
C ASP A 161 18.32 5.67 18.32
N GLY A 162 19.12 5.23 17.32
CA GLY A 162 18.83 4.05 16.50
C GLY A 162 17.85 4.29 15.34
N HIS A 163 17.42 5.54 15.12
CA HIS A 163 16.69 5.91 13.92
C HIS A 163 17.61 6.12 12.72
N PHE A 164 17.05 6.08 11.52
CA PHE A 164 17.77 6.40 10.29
C PHE A 164 17.10 7.60 9.62
N GLU A 165 17.89 8.62 9.33
CA GLU A 165 17.46 9.71 8.48
C GLU A 165 17.92 9.45 7.04
N LEU A 166 16.99 9.52 6.10
CA LEU A 166 17.27 9.39 4.66
C LEU A 166 17.44 10.80 4.11
N ASP A 167 18.68 11.15 3.73
CA ASP A 167 18.92 12.37 2.98
C ASP A 167 18.56 12.15 1.50
N LEU A 168 17.49 12.80 1.06
CA LEU A 168 16.96 12.75 -0.30
C LEU A 168 17.48 13.89 -1.19
N THR A 169 18.52 14.62 -0.76
CA THR A 169 18.98 15.85 -1.42
C THR A 169 20.12 15.66 -2.44
N THR A 170 20.24 14.48 -3.07
CA THR A 170 21.18 14.30 -4.20
C THR A 170 20.53 13.66 -5.41
#